data_3675a302bdb8ec652edd1dbaae06e6db
#
_entry.id   3675a302bdb8ec652edd1dbaae06e6db
#
_cell.length_a   1.000
_cell.length_b   1.000
_cell.length_c   1.000
_cell.angle_alpha   90.00
_cell.angle_beta   90.00
_cell.angle_gamma   90.00
#
_symmetry.space_group_name_H-M   'P 1'
#
loop_
_entity.id
_entity.type
_entity.pdbx_description
1 polymer ?
#
loop_
_entity_poly.entity_id
_entity_poly.type
_entity_poly.pdbx_seq_one_letter_code
_entity_poly.pdbx_strand_id
1 'polypeptide(L)'
;MALNENAFFQYKETRAQSGYKSAWLYKDAEIGKYCLVAATETVPYVFGGDKDSYEFDILQSPTKGLVEGKSSIETKDIEVLHHRDNAYRFNKLKGKTLDFMTINGEFMGYKYNGTLDYRPNDAEADVNRATVTITPMSAEAIPVFNARAEIAETLCFASAIPATIKAGAKFDLSVIQNTATATYKMVKIADDGKETEATTSLTVTNPKEASIGEAGLYAITVSDTAKTYASWTTTIYVESAT
;
A
#
# COMPACT_ATOMS: atom_id res chain seq x y z
N MET A 1 -3.31 -5.81 22.50
CA MET A 1 -2.82 -6.86 21.59
C MET A 1 -1.45 -6.44 21.11
N ALA A 2 -0.41 -7.23 21.27
CA ALA A 2 0.91 -6.88 20.73
C ALA A 2 0.84 -7.05 19.21
N LEU A 3 1.31 -6.04 18.45
CA LEU A 3 1.43 -6.16 16.99
C LEU A 3 2.37 -7.32 16.67
N ASN A 4 1.94 -8.18 15.76
CA ASN A 4 2.84 -9.17 15.19
C ASN A 4 3.77 -8.46 14.20
N GLU A 5 4.98 -8.12 14.65
CA GLU A 5 5.97 -7.42 13.85
C GLU A 5 6.24 -8.14 12.51
N ASN A 6 6.16 -9.47 12.51
CA ASN A 6 6.35 -10.26 11.30
C ASN A 6 5.23 -10.05 10.28
N ALA A 7 3.97 -9.94 10.71
CA ALA A 7 2.86 -9.67 9.81
C ALA A 7 2.84 -8.25 9.28
N PHE A 8 3.55 -7.32 9.95
CA PHE A 8 3.59 -5.93 9.57
C PHE A 8 4.82 -5.56 8.73
N PHE A 9 6.01 -6.07 9.10
CA PHE A 9 7.27 -5.76 8.45
C PHE A 9 7.79 -6.86 7.51
N GLN A 10 7.29 -8.08 7.62
CA GLN A 10 7.66 -9.18 6.75
C GLN A 10 6.60 -9.40 5.69
N TYR A 11 6.75 -8.67 4.60
CA TYR A 11 6.26 -9.18 3.34
C TYR A 11 7.10 -10.41 3.01
N LYS A 12 6.48 -11.59 2.99
CA LYS A 12 7.16 -12.87 2.71
C LYS A 12 7.54 -13.07 1.25
N GLU A 13 7.48 -12.06 0.43
CA GLU A 13 8.22 -12.07 -0.81
C GLU A 13 9.69 -11.89 -0.46
N THR A 14 10.47 -12.87 -0.80
CA THR A 14 11.90 -13.06 -0.64
C THR A 14 12.78 -11.96 -1.26
N ARG A 15 12.31 -10.71 -1.37
CA ARG A 15 13.00 -9.61 -2.00
C ARG A 15 13.25 -8.49 -1.01
N ALA A 16 14.54 -8.37 -0.70
CA ALA A 16 15.17 -7.21 -0.10
C ALA A 16 14.32 -6.54 1.00
N GLN A 17 14.26 -7.18 2.14
CA GLN A 17 13.89 -6.48 3.35
C GLN A 17 14.95 -5.40 3.57
N SER A 18 14.58 -4.13 3.38
CA SER A 18 15.40 -3.06 3.90
C SER A 18 15.53 -3.31 5.40
N GLY A 19 16.75 -3.32 5.92
CA GLY A 19 17.02 -3.61 7.33
C GLY A 19 16.45 -2.61 8.34
N TYR A 20 15.56 -1.72 7.92
CA TYR A 20 15.06 -0.60 8.71
C TYR A 20 13.60 -0.70 9.15
N LYS A 21 12.88 -1.78 8.82
CA LYS A 21 11.48 -1.96 9.27
C LYS A 21 10.64 -0.69 9.13
N SER A 22 10.81 0.04 8.03
CA SER A 22 10.01 1.22 7.73
C SER A 22 8.78 0.83 6.94
N ALA A 23 7.67 1.54 7.10
CA ALA A 23 6.44 1.27 6.39
C ALA A 23 5.74 2.54 5.95
N TRP A 24 5.14 2.47 4.76
CA TRP A 24 4.26 3.49 4.24
C TRP A 24 2.81 3.00 4.32
N LEU A 25 1.98 3.79 4.98
CA LEU A 25 0.64 3.41 5.40
C LEU A 25 -0.37 4.43 4.90
N TYR A 26 -1.60 3.97 4.69
CA TYR A 26 -2.77 4.83 4.49
C TYR A 26 -3.86 4.46 5.49
N LYS A 27 -4.71 5.41 5.84
CA LYS A 27 -5.84 5.16 6.74
C LYS A 27 -6.98 4.52 5.96
N ASP A 28 -7.30 3.28 6.30
CA ASP A 28 -8.45 2.58 5.75
C ASP A 28 -9.75 3.09 6.40
N ALA A 29 -10.72 3.48 5.57
CA ALA A 29 -11.97 4.06 6.05
C ALA A 29 -12.88 3.04 6.75
N GLU A 30 -12.79 1.75 6.39
CA GLU A 30 -13.63 0.70 6.98
C GLU A 30 -13.15 0.28 8.37
N ILE A 31 -11.82 0.20 8.52
CA ILE A 31 -11.18 -0.25 9.77
C ILE A 31 -10.89 0.94 10.68
N GLY A 32 -10.76 2.15 10.12
CA GLY A 32 -10.41 3.37 10.86
C GLY A 32 -8.95 3.41 11.33
N LYS A 33 -8.10 2.50 10.87
CA LYS A 33 -6.69 2.38 11.21
C LYS A 33 -5.79 2.48 9.98
N TYR A 34 -4.51 2.70 10.21
CA TYR A 34 -3.51 2.75 9.17
C TYR A 34 -3.09 1.35 8.73
N CYS A 35 -3.12 1.13 7.42
CA CYS A 35 -2.83 -0.14 6.76
C CYS A 35 -1.71 0.03 5.75
N LEU A 36 -0.97 -1.04 5.45
CA LEU A 36 0.12 -1.01 4.49
C LEU A 36 -0.38 -0.63 3.08
N VAL A 37 0.25 0.38 2.46
CA VAL A 37 -0.05 0.78 1.08
C VAL A 37 0.38 -0.33 0.12
N ALA A 38 1.65 -0.68 0.14
CA ALA A 38 2.27 -1.74 -0.65
C ALA A 38 3.66 -2.05 -0.07
N ALA A 39 4.28 -3.12 -0.55
CA ALA A 39 5.71 -3.35 -0.33
C ALA A 39 6.51 -2.43 -1.24
N THR A 40 7.29 -1.52 -0.68
CA THR A 40 8.13 -0.55 -1.39
C THR A 40 9.58 -0.67 -0.95
N GLU A 41 10.52 -0.43 -1.86
CA GLU A 41 11.95 -0.37 -1.55
C GLU A 41 12.29 0.91 -0.80
N THR A 42 11.50 1.96 -1.01
CA THR A 42 11.67 3.28 -0.40
C THR A 42 10.38 3.71 0.27
N VAL A 43 10.50 4.27 1.46
CA VAL A 43 9.38 4.82 2.22
C VAL A 43 9.40 6.34 2.10
N PRO A 44 8.34 6.98 1.59
CA PRO A 44 8.33 8.41 1.37
C PRO A 44 8.24 9.18 2.70
N TYR A 45 9.17 10.08 2.92
CA TYR A 45 9.00 11.16 3.89
C TYR A 45 8.63 12.42 3.11
N VAL A 46 7.39 12.84 3.29
CA VAL A 46 6.84 14.01 2.61
C VAL A 46 6.77 15.15 3.60
N PHE A 47 7.67 16.11 3.44
CA PHE A 47 7.67 17.33 4.22
C PHE A 47 7.44 18.52 3.32
N GLY A 48 6.96 19.62 3.89
CA GLY A 48 6.75 20.86 3.16
C GLY A 48 8.01 21.34 2.47
N GLY A 49 7.83 21.96 1.32
CA GLY A 49 8.88 22.59 0.58
C GLY A 49 9.44 23.83 1.27
N ASP A 50 10.35 24.49 0.59
CA ASP A 50 11.00 25.69 1.09
C ASP A 50 9.99 26.76 1.47
N LYS A 51 10.26 27.46 2.56
CA LYS A 51 9.53 28.66 2.94
C LYS A 51 10.14 29.85 2.21
N ASP A 52 9.31 30.61 1.54
CA ASP A 52 9.74 31.90 1.05
C ASP A 52 10.11 32.78 2.25
N SER A 53 11.21 33.50 2.12
CA SER A 53 11.60 34.50 3.09
C SER A 53 11.74 35.85 2.40
N TYR A 54 11.16 36.87 2.98
CA TYR A 54 11.23 38.22 2.47
C TYR A 54 12.02 39.09 3.43
N GLU A 55 13.13 39.65 2.94
CA GLU A 55 13.89 40.65 3.65
C GLU A 55 13.28 42.04 3.43
N PHE A 56 13.23 42.85 4.46
CA PHE A 56 12.80 44.26 4.36
C PHE A 56 13.70 45.15 5.20
N ASP A 57 13.92 46.37 4.73
CA ASP A 57 14.73 47.37 5.43
C ASP A 57 13.92 48.03 6.54
N ILE A 58 14.48 48.09 7.74
CA ILE A 58 13.91 48.77 8.88
C ILE A 58 14.63 50.11 9.02
N LEU A 59 13.94 51.23 8.74
CA LEU A 59 14.51 52.59 8.73
C LEU A 59 15.23 52.98 10.04
N GLN A 60 14.85 52.36 11.15
CA GLN A 60 15.39 52.68 12.50
C GLN A 60 16.34 51.59 13.03
N SER A 61 16.72 50.61 12.20
CA SER A 61 17.59 49.50 12.60
C SER A 61 18.67 49.29 11.55
N PRO A 62 19.91 49.03 11.97
CA PRO A 62 20.97 48.66 11.05
C PRO A 62 20.83 47.22 10.52
N THR A 63 19.85 46.47 11.01
CA THR A 63 19.58 45.10 10.62
C THR A 63 18.27 45.03 9.83
N LYS A 64 18.29 44.18 8.80
CA LYS A 64 17.11 43.85 7.98
C LYS A 64 16.14 43.00 8.81
N GLY A 65 14.86 43.22 8.62
CA GLY A 65 13.82 42.35 9.10
C GLY A 65 13.62 41.17 8.15
N LEU A 66 13.29 40.01 8.66
CA LEU A 66 12.96 38.82 7.90
C LEU A 66 11.50 38.44 8.19
N VAL A 67 10.70 38.26 7.15
CA VAL A 67 9.34 37.73 7.25
C VAL A 67 9.29 36.40 6.51
N GLU A 68 8.86 35.35 7.21
CA GLU A 68 8.61 34.06 6.58
C GLU A 68 7.34 34.16 5.71
N GLY A 69 7.47 33.76 4.46
CA GLY A 69 6.38 33.66 3.51
C GLY A 69 5.62 32.33 3.60
N LYS A 70 4.90 32.00 2.57
CA LYS A 70 4.16 30.73 2.48
C LYS A 70 5.13 29.59 2.21
N SER A 71 4.89 28.44 2.82
CA SER A 71 5.57 27.20 2.47
C SER A 71 5.06 26.71 1.12
N SER A 72 5.95 26.28 0.25
CA SER A 72 5.58 25.56 -0.97
C SER A 72 5.13 24.16 -0.64
N ILE A 73 4.25 23.60 -1.46
CA ILE A 73 3.88 22.18 -1.41
C ILE A 73 4.61 21.48 -2.55
N GLU A 74 5.48 20.55 -2.21
CA GLU A 74 6.25 19.80 -3.19
C GLU A 74 5.69 18.38 -3.35
N THR A 75 5.67 17.91 -4.59
CA THR A 75 5.39 16.52 -4.89
C THR A 75 6.62 15.67 -4.60
N LYS A 76 6.40 14.44 -4.20
CA LYS A 76 7.46 13.46 -3.97
C LYS A 76 7.27 12.26 -4.87
N ASP A 77 8.27 11.99 -5.70
CA ASP A 77 8.32 10.78 -6.52
C ASP A 77 9.10 9.69 -5.80
N ILE A 78 8.56 8.48 -5.81
CA ILE A 78 9.22 7.27 -5.36
C ILE A 78 9.13 6.19 -6.42
N GLU A 79 10.18 5.42 -6.57
CA GLU A 79 10.16 4.23 -7.40
C GLU A 79 9.65 3.03 -6.63
N VAL A 80 8.83 2.22 -7.30
CA VAL A 80 8.30 0.96 -6.79
C VAL A 80 8.41 -0.13 -7.83
N LEU A 81 8.46 -1.37 -7.40
CA LEU A 81 8.42 -2.51 -8.32
C LEU A 81 7.08 -2.54 -9.08
N HIS A 82 7.16 -2.59 -10.42
CA HIS A 82 5.99 -2.73 -11.27
C HIS A 82 5.67 -4.22 -11.47
N HIS A 83 4.81 -4.73 -10.61
CA HIS A 83 4.19 -6.05 -10.76
C HIS A 83 2.68 -5.93 -10.60
N ARG A 84 1.96 -6.97 -11.00
CA ARG A 84 0.49 -6.93 -11.11
C ARG A 84 -0.20 -6.51 -9.81
N ASP A 85 0.23 -7.01 -8.67
CA ASP A 85 -0.37 -6.68 -7.37
C ASP A 85 -0.16 -5.22 -6.99
N ASN A 86 1.05 -4.68 -7.19
CA ASN A 86 1.32 -3.26 -6.94
C ASN A 86 0.52 -2.38 -7.91
N ALA A 87 0.50 -2.72 -9.20
CA ALA A 87 -0.29 -1.99 -10.19
C ALA A 87 -1.77 -1.96 -9.81
N TYR A 88 -2.33 -3.10 -9.41
CA TYR A 88 -3.71 -3.18 -8.97
C TYR A 88 -4.00 -2.29 -7.75
N ARG A 89 -3.16 -2.39 -6.70
CA ARG A 89 -3.33 -1.62 -5.46
C ARG A 89 -3.19 -0.12 -5.67
N PHE A 90 -2.13 0.30 -6.33
CA PHE A 90 -1.91 1.72 -6.56
C PHE A 90 -3.01 2.33 -7.43
N ASN A 91 -3.48 1.62 -8.46
CA ASN A 91 -4.61 2.10 -9.27
C ASN A 91 -5.91 2.21 -8.45
N LYS A 92 -6.12 1.38 -7.44
CA LYS A 92 -7.27 1.52 -6.51
C LYS A 92 -7.18 2.75 -5.61
N LEU A 93 -5.99 3.20 -5.28
CA LEU A 93 -5.73 4.36 -4.42
C LEU A 93 -5.54 5.66 -5.22
N LYS A 94 -5.18 5.54 -6.51
CA LYS A 94 -4.90 6.65 -7.42
C LYS A 94 -6.00 7.70 -7.42
N GLY A 95 -5.60 8.97 -7.28
CA GLY A 95 -6.48 10.14 -7.33
C GLY A 95 -7.40 10.32 -6.12
N LYS A 96 -7.37 9.43 -5.14
CA LYS A 96 -8.12 9.60 -3.90
C LYS A 96 -7.34 10.45 -2.91
N THR A 97 -8.04 11.32 -2.18
CA THR A 97 -7.46 12.00 -1.02
C THR A 97 -7.43 11.04 0.16
N LEU A 98 -6.25 10.78 0.68
CA LEU A 98 -6.00 9.79 1.72
C LEU A 98 -5.16 10.39 2.85
N ASP A 99 -5.39 9.90 4.06
CA ASP A 99 -4.50 10.14 5.19
C ASP A 99 -3.38 9.10 5.13
N PHE A 100 -2.16 9.56 4.95
CA PHE A 100 -0.96 8.74 4.95
C PHE A 100 -0.20 8.83 6.26
N MET A 101 0.56 7.80 6.54
CA MET A 101 1.53 7.78 7.62
C MET A 101 2.77 7.02 7.17
N THR A 102 3.91 7.61 7.43
CA THR A 102 5.21 6.98 7.24
C THR A 102 5.83 6.71 8.59
N ILE A 103 6.28 5.49 8.84
CA ILE A 103 6.90 5.09 10.11
C ILE A 103 8.22 4.37 9.91
N ASN A 104 9.06 4.42 10.92
CA ASN A 104 10.26 3.60 11.06
C ASN A 104 10.01 2.35 11.95
N GLY A 105 11.04 1.56 12.18
CA GLY A 105 10.98 0.33 13.00
C GLY A 105 10.64 0.55 14.47
N GLU A 106 10.72 1.78 14.97
CA GLU A 106 10.32 2.16 16.33
C GLU A 106 8.88 2.68 16.40
N PHE A 107 8.13 2.63 15.29
CA PHE A 107 6.78 3.18 15.14
C PHE A 107 6.70 4.70 15.30
N MET A 108 7.81 5.38 15.05
CA MET A 108 7.88 6.84 14.97
C MET A 108 7.83 7.27 13.52
N GLY A 109 7.23 8.42 13.26
CA GLY A 109 7.16 8.94 11.89
C GLY A 109 6.29 10.15 11.76
N TYR A 110 5.60 10.27 10.62
CA TYR A 110 4.83 11.46 10.28
C TYR A 110 3.53 11.08 9.58
N LYS A 111 2.47 11.81 9.90
CA LYS A 111 1.18 11.78 9.20
C LYS A 111 1.08 12.97 8.26
N TYR A 112 0.52 12.73 7.10
CA TYR A 112 0.20 13.76 6.13
C TYR A 112 -1.05 13.35 5.34
N ASN A 113 -1.72 14.34 4.76
CA ASN A 113 -2.86 14.13 3.89
C ASN A 113 -2.43 14.44 2.45
N GLY A 114 -2.87 13.65 1.48
CA GLY A 114 -2.48 13.85 0.10
C GLY A 114 -3.16 12.91 -0.88
N THR A 115 -2.76 13.03 -2.13
CA THR A 115 -3.15 12.13 -3.22
C THR A 115 -1.93 11.40 -3.74
N LEU A 116 -2.14 10.25 -4.37
CA LEU A 116 -1.10 9.57 -5.12
C LEU A 116 -1.51 9.37 -6.57
N ASP A 117 -0.52 9.42 -7.45
CA ASP A 117 -0.61 8.96 -8.83
C ASP A 117 0.35 7.79 -9.04
N TYR A 118 0.02 6.91 -9.97
CA TYR A 118 0.82 5.73 -10.29
C TYR A 118 1.04 5.66 -11.80
N ARG A 119 2.29 5.54 -12.21
CA ARG A 119 2.69 5.50 -13.61
C ARG A 119 3.79 4.47 -13.82
N PRO A 120 3.58 3.46 -14.70
CA PRO A 120 4.65 2.58 -15.12
C PRO A 120 5.78 3.37 -15.78
N ASN A 121 7.02 3.01 -15.48
CA ASN A 121 8.20 3.52 -16.17
C ASN A 121 8.42 2.73 -17.48
N ASP A 122 9.35 3.21 -18.30
CA ASP A 122 9.80 2.45 -19.46
C ASP A 122 10.38 1.09 -19.03
N ALA A 123 10.14 0.06 -19.84
CA ALA A 123 10.59 -1.28 -19.52
C ALA A 123 12.12 -1.37 -19.58
N GLU A 124 12.73 -1.85 -18.50
CA GLU A 124 14.15 -2.09 -18.37
C GLU A 124 14.44 -3.62 -18.43
N ALA A 125 15.68 -3.96 -18.82
CA ALA A 125 16.07 -5.35 -18.98
C ALA A 125 16.03 -6.16 -17.68
N ASP A 126 16.28 -5.50 -16.53
CA ASP A 126 16.47 -6.19 -15.26
C ASP A 126 15.18 -6.24 -14.41
N VAL A 127 14.55 -5.11 -14.19
CA VAL A 127 13.37 -4.99 -13.31
C VAL A 127 12.41 -3.94 -13.83
N ASN A 128 11.16 -4.31 -14.01
CA ASN A 128 10.11 -3.34 -14.32
C ASN A 128 9.80 -2.48 -13.07
N ARG A 129 9.86 -1.17 -13.25
CA ARG A 129 9.59 -0.17 -12.21
C ARG A 129 8.41 0.70 -12.58
N ALA A 130 7.84 1.34 -11.57
CA ALA A 130 6.82 2.37 -11.72
C ALA A 130 7.14 3.52 -10.78
N THR A 131 6.72 4.71 -11.16
CA THR A 131 6.80 5.91 -10.33
C THR A 131 5.47 6.14 -9.63
N VAL A 132 5.53 6.33 -8.32
CA VAL A 132 4.41 6.80 -7.51
C VAL A 132 4.70 8.24 -7.13
N THR A 133 3.89 9.15 -7.64
CA THR A 133 3.94 10.58 -7.31
C THR A 133 2.98 10.87 -6.17
N ILE A 134 3.49 11.39 -5.06
CA ILE A 134 2.71 11.79 -3.90
C ILE A 134 2.60 13.30 -3.92
N THR A 135 1.36 13.80 -3.89
CA THR A 135 1.06 15.22 -3.78
C THR A 135 0.43 15.49 -2.43
N PRO A 136 1.17 16.04 -1.45
CA PRO A 136 0.60 16.39 -0.16
C PRO A 136 -0.38 17.56 -0.29
N MET A 137 -1.41 17.60 0.54
CA MET A 137 -2.38 18.70 0.59
C MET A 137 -1.98 19.78 1.58
N SER A 138 -0.99 19.54 2.44
CA SER A 138 -0.44 20.50 3.39
C SER A 138 1.08 20.40 3.39
N ALA A 139 1.74 21.53 3.53
CA ALA A 139 3.18 21.60 3.71
C ALA A 139 3.64 21.06 5.08
N GLU A 140 2.73 20.88 6.01
CA GLU A 140 3.04 20.42 7.36
C GLU A 140 2.67 18.94 7.53
N ALA A 141 3.63 18.16 7.98
CA ALA A 141 3.43 16.80 8.42
C ALA A 141 3.34 16.75 9.94
N ILE A 142 2.43 15.95 10.46
CA ILE A 142 2.21 15.83 11.91
C ILE A 142 3.13 14.73 12.44
N PRO A 143 4.05 15.04 13.39
CA PRO A 143 4.94 14.04 13.96
C PRO A 143 4.16 13.03 14.80
N VAL A 144 4.58 11.77 14.75
CA VAL A 144 4.02 10.65 15.53
C VAL A 144 5.17 9.96 16.26
N PHE A 145 5.07 9.85 17.57
CA PHE A 145 6.10 9.25 18.40
C PHE A 145 5.82 7.78 18.76
N ASN A 146 4.58 7.33 18.61
CA ASN A 146 4.20 5.93 18.78
C ASN A 146 2.89 5.63 18.03
N ALA A 147 3.01 5.05 16.86
CA ALA A 147 1.88 4.73 16.00
C ALA A 147 1.23 3.36 16.29
N ARG A 148 1.76 2.53 17.21
CA ARG A 148 1.34 1.14 17.40
C ARG A 148 -0.17 0.94 17.55
N ALA A 149 -0.84 1.81 18.28
CA ALA A 149 -2.29 1.71 18.51
C ALA A 149 -3.14 2.08 17.27
N GLU A 150 -2.56 2.85 16.36
CA GLU A 150 -3.25 3.36 15.18
C GLU A 150 -3.10 2.46 13.93
N ILE A 151 -2.26 1.43 14.02
CA ILE A 151 -1.95 0.55 12.91
C ILE A 151 -2.74 -0.74 13.02
N ALA A 152 -3.26 -1.23 11.90
CA ALA A 152 -3.81 -2.56 11.78
C ALA A 152 -2.77 -3.51 11.16
N GLU A 153 -2.62 -4.69 11.75
CA GLU A 153 -1.91 -5.78 11.09
C GLU A 153 -2.64 -6.16 9.80
N THR A 154 -1.89 -6.45 8.75
CA THR A 154 -2.43 -6.87 7.46
C THR A 154 -2.55 -8.39 7.41
N LEU A 155 -3.64 -8.90 6.86
CA LEU A 155 -3.78 -10.33 6.59
C LEU A 155 -2.76 -10.75 5.53
N CYS A 156 -1.80 -11.57 5.93
CA CYS A 156 -0.77 -12.08 5.03
C CYS A 156 -1.04 -13.53 4.66
N PHE A 157 -0.93 -13.88 3.39
CA PHE A 157 -1.00 -15.27 2.97
C PHE A 157 0.19 -16.05 3.54
N ALA A 158 -0.06 -17.28 3.98
CA ALA A 158 0.97 -18.15 4.55
C ALA A 158 1.97 -18.63 3.49
N SER A 159 1.53 -18.70 2.24
CA SER A 159 2.31 -19.08 1.07
C SER A 159 2.20 -18.02 -0.01
N ALA A 160 3.22 -17.88 -0.86
CA ALA A 160 3.13 -17.03 -2.03
C ALA A 160 2.03 -17.55 -2.96
N ILE A 161 1.08 -16.70 -3.34
CA ILE A 161 0.06 -17.03 -4.31
C ILE A 161 0.72 -17.09 -5.69
N PRO A 162 0.54 -18.19 -6.47
CA PRO A 162 1.10 -18.27 -7.80
C PRO A 162 0.56 -17.15 -8.70
N ALA A 163 1.44 -16.50 -9.47
CA ALA A 163 1.01 -15.47 -10.42
C ALA A 163 0.15 -16.04 -11.56
N THR A 164 0.31 -17.33 -11.86
CA THR A 164 -0.42 -18.04 -12.92
C THR A 164 -0.71 -19.47 -12.48
N ILE A 165 -1.93 -19.95 -12.75
CA ILE A 165 -2.36 -21.34 -12.53
C ILE A 165 -3.21 -21.82 -13.72
N LYS A 166 -3.41 -23.15 -13.85
CA LYS A 166 -4.42 -23.72 -14.74
C LYS A 166 -5.80 -23.73 -14.07
N ALA A 167 -6.86 -23.62 -14.85
CA ALA A 167 -8.23 -23.73 -14.33
C ALA A 167 -8.43 -25.07 -13.59
N GLY A 168 -8.99 -25.00 -12.38
CA GLY A 168 -9.19 -26.14 -11.49
C GLY A 168 -7.95 -26.55 -10.68
N ALA A 169 -6.76 -25.98 -10.92
CA ALA A 169 -5.59 -26.24 -10.11
C ALA A 169 -5.78 -25.71 -8.68
N LYS A 170 -5.26 -26.46 -7.70
CA LYS A 170 -5.34 -26.07 -6.27
C LYS A 170 -4.20 -25.14 -5.91
N PHE A 171 -4.49 -24.18 -5.03
CA PHE A 171 -3.52 -23.26 -4.43
C PHE A 171 -3.90 -22.91 -3.00
N ASP A 172 -2.94 -22.35 -2.24
CA ASP A 172 -3.09 -22.10 -0.81
C ASP A 172 -3.46 -20.64 -0.54
N LEU A 173 -4.64 -20.40 0.02
CA LEU A 173 -5.14 -19.09 0.50
C LEU A 173 -5.08 -18.97 2.01
N SER A 174 -4.43 -19.89 2.73
CA SER A 174 -4.32 -19.77 4.19
C SER A 174 -3.56 -18.50 4.57
N VAL A 175 -3.96 -17.90 5.70
CA VAL A 175 -3.33 -16.69 6.24
C VAL A 175 -2.47 -17.02 7.44
N ILE A 176 -1.44 -16.20 7.68
CA ILE A 176 -0.53 -16.37 8.83
C ILE A 176 -1.26 -16.09 10.14
N GLN A 177 -2.14 -15.07 10.14
CA GLN A 177 -2.94 -14.72 11.30
C GLN A 177 -4.00 -15.79 11.54
N ASN A 178 -4.06 -16.32 12.77
CA ASN A 178 -5.09 -17.25 13.14
C ASN A 178 -6.40 -16.49 13.41
N THR A 179 -7.16 -16.23 12.35
CA THR A 179 -8.48 -15.60 12.44
C THR A 179 -9.58 -16.55 11.94
N ALA A 180 -10.61 -16.74 12.75
CA ALA A 180 -11.80 -17.50 12.38
C ALA A 180 -12.77 -16.69 11.49
N THR A 181 -12.50 -15.40 11.29
CA THR A 181 -13.39 -14.46 10.58
C THR A 181 -12.86 -14.04 9.21
N ALA A 182 -11.80 -14.70 8.71
CA ALA A 182 -11.28 -14.46 7.36
C ALA A 182 -12.30 -14.89 6.29
N THR A 183 -12.59 -13.97 5.40
CA THR A 183 -13.47 -14.19 4.24
C THR A 183 -12.73 -13.84 2.96
N TYR A 184 -13.09 -14.51 1.87
CA TYR A 184 -12.47 -14.32 0.57
C TYR A 184 -13.47 -13.77 -0.41
N LYS A 185 -13.08 -12.70 -1.10
CA LYS A 185 -13.84 -12.09 -2.18
C LYS A 185 -12.99 -12.10 -3.44
N MET A 186 -13.59 -12.46 -4.57
CA MET A 186 -12.90 -12.48 -5.84
C MET A 186 -13.64 -11.64 -6.88
N VAL A 187 -12.89 -10.86 -7.64
CA VAL A 187 -13.39 -10.14 -8.80
C VAL A 187 -12.62 -10.57 -10.05
N LYS A 188 -13.32 -10.70 -11.16
CA LYS A 188 -12.70 -10.91 -12.49
C LYS A 188 -12.40 -9.55 -13.09
N ILE A 189 -11.18 -9.40 -13.61
CA ILE A 189 -10.71 -8.16 -14.23
C ILE A 189 -10.73 -8.39 -15.75
N ALA A 190 -11.54 -7.61 -16.45
CA ALA A 190 -11.60 -7.63 -17.90
C ALA A 190 -10.41 -6.87 -18.52
N ASP A 191 -10.17 -7.04 -19.82
CA ASP A 191 -9.07 -6.41 -20.55
C ASP A 191 -9.15 -4.87 -20.53
N ASP A 192 -10.36 -4.31 -20.39
CA ASP A 192 -10.58 -2.87 -20.21
C ASP A 192 -10.41 -2.38 -18.75
N GLY A 193 -10.00 -3.26 -17.85
CA GLY A 193 -9.81 -3.00 -16.42
C GLY A 193 -11.10 -2.98 -15.60
N LYS A 194 -12.27 -3.26 -16.21
CA LYS A 194 -13.50 -3.37 -15.44
C LYS A 194 -13.53 -4.61 -14.59
N GLU A 195 -14.09 -4.48 -13.41
CA GLU A 195 -14.21 -5.54 -12.43
C GLU A 195 -15.65 -6.05 -12.37
N THR A 196 -15.78 -7.37 -12.33
CA THR A 196 -17.05 -8.06 -12.10
C THR A 196 -16.90 -9.02 -10.93
N GLU A 197 -17.92 -9.10 -10.08
CA GLU A 197 -17.97 -10.04 -8.96
C GLU A 197 -17.86 -11.47 -9.49
N ALA A 198 -16.94 -12.24 -8.95
CA ALA A 198 -16.65 -13.62 -9.36
C ALA A 198 -16.40 -14.56 -8.18
N THR A 199 -16.80 -14.18 -6.97
CA THR A 199 -16.57 -14.97 -5.76
C THR A 199 -17.17 -16.37 -5.84
N THR A 200 -18.25 -16.56 -6.59
CA THR A 200 -18.87 -17.87 -6.82
C THR A 200 -18.02 -18.82 -7.66
N SER A 201 -17.09 -18.32 -8.46
CA SER A 201 -16.13 -19.12 -9.24
C SER A 201 -14.91 -19.54 -8.41
N LEU A 202 -14.74 -18.99 -7.19
CA LEU A 202 -13.71 -19.36 -6.25
C LEU A 202 -14.24 -20.44 -5.29
N THR A 203 -13.67 -21.63 -5.36
CA THR A 203 -14.01 -22.72 -4.43
C THR A 203 -13.00 -22.72 -3.28
N VAL A 204 -13.46 -22.47 -2.05
CA VAL A 204 -12.66 -22.50 -0.82
C VAL A 204 -13.31 -23.47 0.16
N THR A 205 -13.17 -24.76 -0.04
CA THR A 205 -13.61 -25.77 0.94
C THR A 205 -12.62 -25.85 2.12
N ASN A 206 -11.35 -25.71 1.81
CA ASN A 206 -10.24 -25.57 2.74
C ASN A 206 -9.32 -24.47 2.19
N PRO A 207 -8.90 -23.48 2.98
CA PRO A 207 -8.00 -22.43 2.50
C PRO A 207 -6.71 -22.95 1.82
N LYS A 208 -6.22 -24.12 2.23
CA LYS A 208 -5.05 -24.78 1.61
C LYS A 208 -5.31 -25.41 0.24
N GLU A 209 -6.56 -25.52 -0.17
CA GLU A 209 -6.98 -26.21 -1.40
C GLU A 209 -7.99 -25.38 -2.20
N ALA A 210 -7.80 -24.05 -2.23
CA ALA A 210 -8.62 -23.19 -3.05
C ALA A 210 -8.42 -23.47 -4.55
N SER A 211 -9.45 -23.26 -5.36
CA SER A 211 -9.35 -23.41 -6.82
C SER A 211 -10.28 -22.45 -7.55
N ILE A 212 -9.93 -22.13 -8.80
CA ILE A 212 -10.73 -21.28 -9.70
C ILE A 212 -11.02 -22.09 -10.96
N GLY A 213 -12.30 -22.25 -11.30
CA GLY A 213 -12.74 -23.10 -12.40
C GLY A 213 -12.66 -22.48 -13.79
N GLU A 214 -12.61 -21.15 -13.90
CA GLU A 214 -12.67 -20.42 -15.16
C GLU A 214 -11.38 -19.68 -15.47
N ALA A 215 -11.01 -19.61 -16.76
CA ALA A 215 -9.88 -18.82 -17.22
C ALA A 215 -10.14 -17.31 -17.12
N GLY A 216 -9.08 -16.54 -16.80
CA GLY A 216 -9.15 -15.09 -16.72
C GLY A 216 -8.16 -14.50 -15.72
N LEU A 217 -8.19 -13.19 -15.63
CA LEU A 217 -7.45 -12.45 -14.60
C LEU A 217 -8.36 -12.15 -13.43
N TYR A 218 -7.91 -12.45 -12.23
CA TYR A 218 -8.68 -12.26 -11.00
C TYR A 218 -7.89 -11.50 -9.94
N ALA A 219 -8.61 -10.71 -9.12
CA ALA A 219 -8.10 -10.20 -7.85
C ALA A 219 -8.84 -10.89 -6.71
N ILE A 220 -8.09 -11.47 -5.80
CA ILE A 220 -8.60 -12.15 -4.60
C ILE A 220 -8.27 -11.30 -3.39
N THR A 221 -9.30 -10.87 -2.68
CA THR A 221 -9.17 -10.10 -1.44
C THR A 221 -9.53 -10.99 -0.26
N VAL A 222 -8.62 -11.10 0.70
CA VAL A 222 -8.91 -11.66 2.01
C VAL A 222 -9.24 -10.53 2.97
N SER A 223 -10.33 -10.65 3.70
CA SER A 223 -10.83 -9.66 4.64
C SER A 223 -11.18 -10.29 5.98
N ASP A 224 -11.03 -9.54 7.05
CA ASP A 224 -11.46 -9.93 8.38
C ASP A 224 -12.80 -9.26 8.71
N THR A 225 -13.86 -10.06 8.85
CA THR A 225 -15.20 -9.53 9.22
C THR A 225 -15.22 -8.91 10.60
N ALA A 226 -14.32 -9.32 11.50
CA ALA A 226 -14.16 -8.70 12.82
C ALA A 226 -13.40 -7.36 12.76
N LYS A 227 -12.88 -6.97 11.59
CA LYS A 227 -12.12 -5.73 11.38
C LYS A 227 -10.91 -5.55 12.32
N THR A 228 -10.34 -6.65 12.78
CA THR A 228 -9.11 -6.64 13.58
C THR A 228 -7.88 -6.47 12.71
N TYR A 229 -7.92 -7.08 11.51
CA TYR A 229 -6.85 -7.09 10.54
C TYR A 229 -7.24 -6.34 9.28
N ALA A 230 -6.26 -5.69 8.65
CA ALA A 230 -6.43 -5.07 7.36
C ALA A 230 -6.54 -6.12 6.25
N SER A 231 -7.40 -5.86 5.28
CA SER A 231 -7.57 -6.69 4.10
C SER A 231 -6.30 -6.70 3.24
N TRP A 232 -6.09 -7.79 2.53
CA TRP A 232 -5.02 -7.90 1.56
C TRP A 232 -5.55 -8.45 0.24
N THR A 233 -5.06 -7.90 -0.86
CA THR A 233 -5.45 -8.31 -2.21
C THR A 233 -4.24 -8.79 -2.99
N THR A 234 -4.39 -9.91 -3.68
CA THR A 234 -3.44 -10.45 -4.65
C THR A 234 -4.14 -10.71 -5.97
N THR A 235 -3.37 -10.75 -7.05
CA THR A 235 -3.89 -11.02 -8.38
C THR A 235 -3.36 -12.36 -8.89
N ILE A 236 -4.22 -13.09 -9.62
CA ILE A 236 -3.88 -14.38 -10.19
C ILE A 236 -4.41 -14.49 -11.62
N TYR A 237 -3.60 -15.00 -12.54
CA TYR A 237 -4.04 -15.32 -13.88
C TYR A 237 -4.33 -16.82 -13.99
N VAL A 238 -5.51 -17.16 -14.46
CA VAL A 238 -5.97 -18.53 -14.65
C VAL A 238 -5.99 -18.86 -16.13
N GLU A 239 -5.16 -19.80 -16.52
CA GLU A 239 -5.13 -20.34 -17.90
C GLU A 239 -6.25 -21.36 -18.14
N SER A 240 -6.68 -21.53 -19.37
CA SER A 240 -7.63 -22.57 -19.74
C SER A 240 -7.10 -23.95 -19.35
N ALA A 241 -7.96 -24.83 -18.88
CA ALA A 241 -7.62 -26.25 -18.76
C ALA A 241 -7.45 -26.82 -20.19
N THR A 242 -6.24 -27.13 -20.58
CA THR A 242 -5.93 -27.91 -21.79
C THR A 242 -5.97 -29.37 -21.47
#